data_23e6637573d172e30906f4c0b4c07f97
#
_entry.id   23e6637573d172e30906f4c0b4c07f97
#
_cell.length_a   1.000
_cell.length_b   1.000
_cell.length_c   1.000
_cell.angle_alpha   90.00
_cell.angle_beta   90.00
_cell.angle_gamma   90.00
#
_symmetry.space_group_name_H-M   'P 1'
#
loop_
_entity.id
_entity.type
_entity.pdbx_description
1 polymer ?
#
loop_
_entity_poly.entity_id
_entity_poly.type
_entity_poly.pdbx_seq_one_letter_code
_entity_poly.pdbx_strand_id
1 'polypeptide(L)'
;MSVKALLAALVAVVAATLPSPAAADDGSRLVAITDQRYDNHAAARIRLLDPDVADWGSAAAQRWTWHPTSNNGFGGLTGAWGLPTDVKLRKDRAGAYVAVVSDSRGLAALVTYPGGRRVWGVNAGAPSNPHSVELLPDGNVAVAASHGNFVRVYTASQGASSARYTQYTLADAHGVHWDPARRVLWALGKTELVALTVGGTAAAPTLTRSHAWALPTSGGHDLAPALEDDDVLWISTSSHVYRYSKSRDAAVATYPLATVKSVSSMPNGQQVRTAPKAGCRTGWCTDTVTFRGPDFTRTRPGAQIYKARVWSSRYR
;
A
#
# COMPACT_ATOMS: atom_id res chain seq x y z
N MET A 1 24.96 5.95 -72.83
CA MET A 1 25.42 5.64 -71.47
C MET A 1 24.57 6.39 -70.49
N SER A 2 23.59 5.69 -69.80
CA SER A 2 22.64 6.31 -68.95
C SER A 2 23.01 5.96 -67.50
N VAL A 3 23.32 6.97 -66.69
CA VAL A 3 23.67 6.83 -65.27
C VAL A 3 22.37 6.91 -64.46
N LYS A 4 21.95 5.81 -63.81
CA LYS A 4 20.84 5.78 -62.88
C LYS A 4 21.36 6.18 -61.50
N ALA A 5 20.86 7.31 -60.95
CA ALA A 5 21.11 7.72 -59.59
C ALA A 5 20.19 6.96 -58.65
N LEU A 6 20.73 6.21 -57.68
CA LEU A 6 20.00 5.62 -56.54
C LEU A 6 19.85 6.70 -55.46
N LEU A 7 18.62 7.08 -55.15
CA LEU A 7 18.30 7.84 -53.95
C LEU A 7 18.15 6.84 -52.77
N ALA A 8 19.05 6.89 -51.80
CA ALA A 8 18.88 6.20 -50.53
C ALA A 8 18.08 7.07 -49.56
N ALA A 9 16.87 6.64 -49.21
CA ALA A 9 16.05 7.29 -48.19
C ALA A 9 16.54 6.85 -46.78
N LEU A 10 17.08 7.81 -46.02
CA LEU A 10 17.45 7.63 -44.64
C LEU A 10 16.15 7.72 -43.79
N VAL A 11 15.67 6.59 -43.25
CA VAL A 11 14.59 6.57 -42.26
C VAL A 11 15.22 6.84 -40.89
N ALA A 12 15.02 8.06 -40.37
CA ALA A 12 15.39 8.40 -39.02
C ALA A 12 14.38 7.78 -38.04
N VAL A 13 14.77 6.71 -37.31
CA VAL A 13 14.01 6.16 -36.20
C VAL A 13 14.19 7.09 -35.01
N VAL A 14 13.18 7.91 -34.74
CA VAL A 14 13.09 8.68 -33.48
C VAL A 14 12.73 7.69 -32.39
N ALA A 15 13.73 7.24 -31.64
CA ALA A 15 13.49 6.51 -30.39
C ALA A 15 12.85 7.47 -29.38
N ALA A 16 11.56 7.34 -29.16
CA ALA A 16 10.88 8.00 -28.06
C ALA A 16 11.46 7.45 -26.75
N THR A 17 12.29 8.23 -26.07
CA THR A 17 12.75 7.93 -24.71
C THR A 17 11.55 8.04 -23.79
N LEU A 18 11.00 6.92 -23.35
CA LEU A 18 10.05 6.90 -22.25
C LEU A 18 10.75 7.53 -21.02
N PRO A 19 10.08 8.46 -20.31
CA PRO A 19 10.68 9.01 -19.11
C PRO A 19 11.01 7.88 -18.14
N SER A 20 12.24 7.85 -17.64
CA SER A 20 12.62 6.94 -16.54
C SER A 20 11.64 7.11 -15.39
N PRO A 21 11.12 6.02 -14.80
CA PRO A 21 10.29 6.14 -13.62
C PRO A 21 11.10 6.85 -12.54
N ALA A 22 10.52 7.91 -11.96
CA ALA A 22 11.15 8.70 -10.92
C ALA A 22 11.64 7.78 -9.79
N ALA A 23 12.88 7.98 -9.35
CA ALA A 23 13.41 7.25 -8.21
C ALA A 23 12.55 7.54 -6.97
N ALA A 24 12.20 6.52 -6.21
CA ALA A 24 11.18 6.59 -5.18
C ALA A 24 11.57 7.39 -3.90
N ASP A 25 12.79 7.92 -3.82
CA ASP A 25 13.35 8.64 -2.66
C ASP A 25 14.04 9.97 -3.02
N ASP A 26 13.72 10.56 -4.17
CA ASP A 26 14.28 11.84 -4.62
C ASP A 26 13.59 13.08 -4.02
N GLY A 27 12.78 12.90 -2.97
CA GLY A 27 11.91 13.95 -2.43
C GLY A 27 10.57 14.03 -3.16
N SER A 28 10.25 13.09 -4.03
CA SER A 28 9.00 13.04 -4.76
C SER A 28 7.81 12.97 -3.78
N ARG A 29 6.77 13.75 -4.10
CA ARG A 29 5.52 13.80 -3.32
C ARG A 29 4.48 12.81 -3.83
N LEU A 30 4.91 11.78 -4.58
CA LEU A 30 3.99 10.85 -5.23
C LEU A 30 3.08 10.14 -4.25
N VAL A 31 1.85 9.88 -4.70
CA VAL A 31 0.81 9.19 -3.93
C VAL A 31 0.35 7.96 -4.69
N ALA A 32 0.44 6.80 -4.05
CA ALA A 32 -0.15 5.58 -4.56
C ALA A 32 -1.60 5.46 -4.10
N ILE A 33 -2.50 5.11 -5.02
CA ILE A 33 -3.91 4.83 -4.73
C ILE A 33 -4.28 3.39 -5.05
N THR A 34 -5.17 2.82 -4.25
CA THR A 34 -5.82 1.54 -4.53
C THR A 34 -7.16 1.82 -5.21
N ASP A 35 -7.19 1.72 -6.55
CA ASP A 35 -8.37 1.95 -7.40
C ASP A 35 -9.13 0.63 -7.56
N GLN A 36 -10.10 0.40 -6.69
CA GLN A 36 -10.97 -0.79 -6.67
C GLN A 36 -11.94 -0.77 -7.85
N ARG A 37 -12.45 -1.94 -8.24
CA ARG A 37 -13.46 -2.05 -9.29
C ARG A 37 -14.46 -3.16 -8.98
N TYR A 38 -15.59 -2.77 -8.37
CA TYR A 38 -16.67 -3.68 -8.02
C TYR A 38 -17.42 -4.23 -9.23
N ASP A 39 -17.54 -3.44 -10.28
CA ASP A 39 -18.24 -3.76 -11.52
C ASP A 39 -17.36 -4.50 -12.54
N ASN A 40 -16.06 -4.31 -12.47
CA ASN A 40 -15.09 -4.94 -13.37
C ASN A 40 -13.74 -5.14 -12.65
N HIS A 41 -13.59 -6.23 -11.92
CA HIS A 41 -12.40 -6.55 -11.15
C HIS A 41 -11.10 -6.50 -11.98
N ALA A 42 -11.16 -6.87 -13.26
CA ALA A 42 -10.00 -6.81 -14.15
C ALA A 42 -9.52 -5.38 -14.44
N ALA A 43 -10.35 -4.36 -14.22
CA ALA A 43 -10.01 -2.96 -14.37
C ALA A 43 -9.39 -2.33 -13.10
N ALA A 44 -9.38 -3.03 -11.96
CA ALA A 44 -8.75 -2.55 -10.72
C ALA A 44 -7.26 -2.33 -10.89
N ARG A 45 -6.72 -1.29 -10.26
CA ARG A 45 -5.31 -0.89 -10.40
C ARG A 45 -4.74 -0.35 -9.10
N ILE A 46 -3.47 -0.61 -8.88
CA ILE A 46 -2.62 0.31 -8.12
C ILE A 46 -2.18 1.40 -9.09
N ARG A 47 -2.29 2.66 -8.70
CA ARG A 47 -1.82 3.80 -9.49
C ARG A 47 -0.93 4.69 -8.65
N LEU A 48 0.19 5.09 -9.22
CA LEU A 48 1.08 6.10 -8.64
C LEU A 48 0.84 7.42 -9.36
N LEU A 49 0.44 8.44 -8.59
CA LEU A 49 -0.01 9.73 -9.12
C LEU A 49 0.82 10.86 -8.54
N ASP A 50 1.02 11.88 -9.36
CA ASP A 50 1.71 13.10 -9.00
C ASP A 50 0.69 14.15 -8.49
N PRO A 51 0.73 14.54 -7.21
CA PRO A 51 -0.19 15.53 -6.66
C PRO A 51 0.06 16.96 -7.15
N ASP A 52 1.21 17.23 -7.77
CA ASP A 52 1.51 18.54 -8.34
C ASP A 52 0.82 18.74 -9.70
N VAL A 53 0.35 17.65 -10.34
CA VAL A 53 -0.53 17.71 -11.51
C VAL A 53 -1.98 17.81 -11.06
N ALA A 54 -2.66 18.89 -11.43
CA ALA A 54 -4.02 19.17 -10.97
C ALA A 54 -5.05 18.13 -11.49
N ASP A 55 -4.95 17.77 -12.77
CA ASP A 55 -5.84 16.80 -13.41
C ASP A 55 -5.31 15.36 -13.26
N TRP A 56 -5.83 14.63 -12.26
CA TRP A 56 -5.49 13.23 -12.05
C TRP A 56 -6.15 12.27 -13.06
N GLY A 57 -7.05 12.76 -13.91
CA GLY A 57 -7.56 12.02 -15.08
C GLY A 57 -6.54 11.92 -16.21
N SER A 58 -5.62 12.88 -16.30
CA SER A 58 -4.63 12.98 -17.37
C SER A 58 -3.53 11.91 -17.28
N ALA A 59 -2.92 11.60 -18.43
CA ALA A 59 -1.75 10.74 -18.50
C ALA A 59 -0.53 11.37 -17.78
N ALA A 60 -0.43 12.71 -17.77
CA ALA A 60 0.66 13.45 -17.13
C ALA A 60 0.73 13.21 -15.62
N ALA A 61 -0.41 12.97 -14.96
CA ALA A 61 -0.45 12.70 -13.52
C ALA A 61 0.01 11.28 -13.18
N GLN A 62 -0.10 10.31 -14.10
CA GLN A 62 0.18 8.92 -13.80
C GLN A 62 1.65 8.58 -14.03
N ARG A 63 2.36 8.24 -12.96
CA ARG A 63 3.78 7.87 -12.96
C ARG A 63 4.01 6.38 -13.07
N TRP A 64 3.09 5.57 -12.54
CA TRP A 64 3.14 4.11 -12.61
C TRP A 64 1.73 3.52 -12.42
N THR A 65 1.55 2.31 -12.95
CA THR A 65 0.32 1.54 -12.70
C THR A 65 0.66 0.06 -12.65
N TRP A 66 -0.09 -0.69 -11.84
CA TRP A 66 0.11 -2.12 -11.70
C TRP A 66 -1.20 -2.87 -11.45
N HIS A 67 -1.26 -4.09 -11.93
CA HIS A 67 -2.22 -5.14 -11.59
C HIS A 67 -1.60 -6.51 -11.91
N PRO A 68 -2.05 -7.60 -11.29
CA PRO A 68 -1.56 -8.94 -11.58
C PRO A 68 -2.02 -9.42 -12.96
N THR A 69 -1.10 -10.03 -13.70
CA THR A 69 -1.34 -10.66 -15.00
C THR A 69 -0.51 -11.94 -15.13
N SER A 70 -0.82 -12.78 -16.10
CA SER A 70 0.04 -13.93 -16.42
C SER A 70 1.44 -13.48 -16.85
N ASN A 71 1.54 -12.36 -17.61
CA ASN A 71 2.82 -11.87 -18.14
C ASN A 71 3.76 -11.32 -17.06
N ASN A 72 3.24 -10.88 -15.91
CA ASN A 72 4.07 -10.44 -14.79
C ASN A 72 4.21 -11.48 -13.68
N GLY A 73 3.81 -12.74 -13.94
CA GLY A 73 4.02 -13.89 -13.09
C GLY A 73 2.85 -14.26 -12.18
N PHE A 74 1.66 -13.68 -12.35
CA PHE A 74 0.50 -13.91 -11.49
C PHE A 74 -0.62 -14.76 -12.12
N GLY A 75 -0.36 -15.55 -13.18
CA GLY A 75 -1.39 -16.28 -13.92
C GLY A 75 -2.39 -17.04 -13.04
N GLY A 76 -1.93 -17.79 -12.04
CA GLY A 76 -2.76 -18.54 -11.09
C GLY A 76 -3.38 -17.70 -9.95
N LEU A 77 -3.08 -16.40 -9.86
CA LEU A 77 -3.52 -15.51 -8.77
C LEU A 77 -4.41 -14.35 -9.24
N THR A 78 -4.64 -14.20 -10.55
CA THR A 78 -5.48 -13.10 -11.10
C THR A 78 -6.91 -13.12 -10.58
N GLY A 79 -7.47 -14.28 -10.23
CA GLY A 79 -8.80 -14.42 -9.63
C GLY A 79 -8.92 -13.85 -8.21
N ALA A 80 -7.79 -13.66 -7.52
CA ALA A 80 -7.71 -13.06 -6.18
C ALA A 80 -7.54 -11.52 -6.22
N TRP A 81 -7.80 -10.87 -7.35
CA TRP A 81 -7.63 -9.44 -7.59
C TRP A 81 -8.93 -8.75 -7.97
N GLY A 82 -9.06 -7.47 -7.64
CA GLY A 82 -10.17 -6.61 -8.07
C GLY A 82 -10.56 -5.55 -7.04
N LEU A 83 -10.18 -5.75 -5.79
CA LEU A 83 -10.48 -4.85 -4.68
C LEU A 83 -9.20 -4.55 -3.88
N PRO A 84 -8.18 -3.91 -4.50
CA PRO A 84 -6.92 -3.60 -3.81
C PRO A 84 -7.17 -2.77 -2.57
N THR A 85 -6.52 -3.18 -1.46
CA THR A 85 -6.74 -2.60 -0.13
C THR A 85 -5.56 -1.84 0.42
N ASP A 86 -4.32 -2.23 0.09
CA ASP A 86 -3.13 -1.52 0.55
C ASP A 86 -1.99 -1.67 -0.46
N VAL A 87 -1.09 -0.68 -0.47
CA VAL A 87 0.16 -0.72 -1.23
C VAL A 87 1.22 0.09 -0.51
N LYS A 88 2.44 -0.44 -0.41
CA LYS A 88 3.57 0.25 0.22
C LYS A 88 4.84 0.04 -0.61
N LEU A 89 5.65 1.09 -0.73
CA LEU A 89 6.99 0.99 -1.27
C LEU A 89 7.95 0.53 -0.17
N ARG A 90 8.82 -0.44 -0.48
CA ARG A 90 9.85 -0.92 0.45
C ARG A 90 11.17 -1.15 -0.28
N LYS A 91 12.22 -1.38 0.47
CA LYS A 91 13.46 -1.95 -0.03
C LYS A 91 13.58 -3.40 0.44
N ASP A 92 13.90 -4.28 -0.46
CA ASP A 92 14.19 -5.68 -0.14
C ASP A 92 15.57 -5.82 0.55
N ARG A 93 15.97 -7.05 0.85
CA ARG A 93 17.25 -7.34 1.51
C ARG A 93 18.49 -6.94 0.69
N ALA A 94 18.35 -6.86 -0.63
CA ALA A 94 19.39 -6.39 -1.54
C ALA A 94 19.37 -4.87 -1.74
N GLY A 95 18.41 -4.16 -1.13
CA GLY A 95 18.23 -2.72 -1.28
C GLY A 95 17.43 -2.31 -2.51
N ALA A 96 16.93 -3.28 -3.29
CA ALA A 96 16.11 -2.99 -4.46
C ALA A 96 14.69 -2.57 -4.04
N TYR A 97 14.11 -1.61 -4.80
CA TYR A 97 12.75 -1.18 -4.55
C TYR A 97 11.71 -2.24 -4.96
N VAL A 98 10.77 -2.47 -4.08
CA VAL A 98 9.64 -3.38 -4.26
C VAL A 98 8.35 -2.73 -3.78
N ALA A 99 7.22 -3.11 -4.39
CA ALA A 99 5.90 -2.76 -3.89
C ALA A 99 5.26 -3.98 -3.21
N VAL A 100 4.71 -3.78 -2.02
CA VAL A 100 3.94 -4.77 -1.27
C VAL A 100 2.47 -4.43 -1.44
N VAL A 101 1.64 -5.39 -1.84
CA VAL A 101 0.24 -5.16 -2.24
C VAL A 101 -0.69 -6.17 -1.59
N SER A 102 -1.86 -5.72 -1.13
CA SER A 102 -2.96 -6.59 -0.70
C SER A 102 -4.27 -6.25 -1.42
N ASP A 103 -5.17 -7.25 -1.47
CA ASP A 103 -6.49 -7.15 -2.10
C ASP A 103 -7.52 -7.92 -1.27
N SER A 104 -8.71 -7.35 -1.07
CA SER A 104 -9.82 -7.98 -0.33
C SER A 104 -10.26 -9.31 -0.92
N ARG A 105 -10.00 -9.57 -2.19
CA ARG A 105 -10.29 -10.84 -2.84
C ARG A 105 -9.25 -11.93 -2.56
N GLY A 106 -8.26 -11.61 -1.74
CA GLY A 106 -7.31 -12.58 -1.19
C GLY A 106 -5.86 -12.40 -1.62
N LEU A 107 -5.54 -11.61 -2.65
CA LEU A 107 -4.15 -11.44 -3.08
C LEU A 107 -3.31 -10.75 -2.00
N ALA A 108 -2.17 -11.35 -1.66
CA ALA A 108 -1.05 -10.66 -1.03
C ALA A 108 0.19 -10.89 -1.91
N ALA A 109 0.91 -9.83 -2.24
CA ALA A 109 1.98 -9.86 -3.23
C ALA A 109 3.16 -8.94 -2.89
N LEU A 110 4.35 -9.36 -3.34
CA LEU A 110 5.57 -8.57 -3.41
C LEU A 110 6.00 -8.53 -4.87
N VAL A 111 6.19 -7.33 -5.41
CA VAL A 111 6.55 -7.11 -6.81
C VAL A 111 7.74 -6.17 -6.94
N THR A 112 8.56 -6.35 -7.98
CA THR A 112 9.64 -5.41 -8.28
C THR A 112 9.07 -4.03 -8.62
N TYR A 113 9.70 -2.96 -8.16
CA TYR A 113 9.34 -1.61 -8.56
C TYR A 113 10.53 -0.98 -9.32
N PRO A 114 10.30 -0.37 -10.51
CA PRO A 114 9.02 -0.17 -11.20
C PRO A 114 8.59 -1.34 -12.11
N GLY A 115 9.36 -2.43 -12.21
CA GLY A 115 9.15 -3.51 -13.18
C GLY A 115 7.83 -4.28 -13.03
N GLY A 116 7.22 -4.27 -11.84
CA GLY A 116 5.93 -4.91 -11.57
C GLY A 116 5.91 -6.45 -11.65
N ARG A 117 7.09 -7.10 -11.72
CA ARG A 117 7.19 -8.56 -11.81
C ARG A 117 7.05 -9.19 -10.43
N ARG A 118 6.44 -10.37 -10.38
CA ARG A 118 6.27 -11.13 -9.16
C ARG A 118 7.61 -11.49 -8.52
N VAL A 119 7.78 -11.10 -7.26
CA VAL A 119 8.81 -11.62 -6.35
C VAL A 119 8.21 -12.71 -5.49
N TRP A 120 7.01 -12.44 -4.94
CA TRP A 120 6.23 -13.40 -4.16
C TRP A 120 4.73 -13.09 -4.32
N GLY A 121 3.87 -14.08 -4.09
CA GLY A 121 2.44 -13.87 -4.02
C GLY A 121 1.67 -15.12 -3.65
N VAL A 122 0.60 -14.91 -2.88
CA VAL A 122 -0.33 -15.96 -2.44
C VAL A 122 -1.77 -15.46 -2.52
N ASN A 123 -2.71 -16.41 -2.55
CA ASN A 123 -4.11 -16.16 -2.25
C ASN A 123 -4.37 -16.52 -0.79
N ALA A 124 -4.54 -15.52 0.07
CA ALA A 124 -4.88 -15.68 1.49
C ALA A 124 -6.35 -16.07 1.71
N GLY A 125 -7.15 -16.09 0.62
CA GLY A 125 -8.57 -16.41 0.63
C GLY A 125 -9.47 -15.17 0.72
N ALA A 126 -10.39 -15.01 -0.23
CA ALA A 126 -11.36 -13.90 -0.26
C ALA A 126 -12.18 -13.77 1.05
N PRO A 127 -12.63 -14.87 1.70
CA PRO A 127 -13.36 -14.77 2.96
C PRO A 127 -12.55 -14.15 4.10
N SER A 128 -11.20 -14.15 4.02
CA SER A 128 -10.36 -13.52 5.04
C SER A 128 -10.29 -12.01 4.93
N ASN A 129 -10.55 -11.45 3.73
CA ASN A 129 -10.58 -10.01 3.47
C ASN A 129 -9.26 -9.31 3.88
N PRO A 130 -8.12 -9.55 3.18
CA PRO A 130 -6.87 -8.86 3.49
C PRO A 130 -6.99 -7.34 3.32
N HIS A 131 -6.50 -6.57 4.32
CA HIS A 131 -6.65 -5.12 4.38
C HIS A 131 -5.34 -4.35 4.45
N SER A 132 -4.27 -4.99 4.89
CA SER A 132 -2.94 -4.37 4.93
C SER A 132 -1.84 -5.40 4.80
N VAL A 133 -0.70 -4.95 4.32
CA VAL A 133 0.45 -5.79 4.01
C VAL A 133 1.74 -5.06 4.36
N GLU A 134 2.77 -5.80 4.82
CA GLU A 134 4.07 -5.22 5.18
C GLU A 134 5.22 -6.17 4.86
N LEU A 135 6.33 -5.63 4.32
CA LEU A 135 7.57 -6.37 4.13
C LEU A 135 8.41 -6.34 5.40
N LEU A 136 8.84 -7.50 5.86
CA LEU A 136 9.73 -7.65 7.02
C LEU A 136 11.20 -7.69 6.59
N PRO A 137 12.14 -7.35 7.49
CA PRO A 137 13.58 -7.31 7.18
C PRO A 137 14.18 -8.63 6.70
N ASP A 138 13.59 -9.76 7.08
CA ASP A 138 14.01 -11.10 6.68
C ASP A 138 13.46 -11.52 5.30
N GLY A 139 12.70 -10.63 4.63
CA GLY A 139 12.06 -10.87 3.34
C GLY A 139 10.71 -11.58 3.43
N ASN A 140 10.22 -11.86 4.64
CA ASN A 140 8.86 -12.36 4.86
C ASN A 140 7.82 -11.25 4.72
N VAL A 141 6.55 -11.61 4.55
CA VAL A 141 5.46 -10.65 4.35
C VAL A 141 4.39 -10.84 5.41
N ALA A 142 4.11 -9.77 6.16
CA ALA A 142 2.99 -9.72 7.10
C ALA A 142 1.71 -9.28 6.37
N VAL A 143 0.58 -9.89 6.72
CA VAL A 143 -0.76 -9.59 6.17
C VAL A 143 -1.75 -9.50 7.33
N ALA A 144 -2.47 -8.37 7.42
CA ALA A 144 -3.64 -8.20 8.27
C ALA A 144 -4.91 -8.49 7.46
N ALA A 145 -5.82 -9.30 8.04
CA ALA A 145 -7.07 -9.69 7.39
C ALA A 145 -8.25 -9.53 8.35
N SER A 146 -9.19 -8.66 7.97
CA SER A 146 -10.25 -8.20 8.85
C SER A 146 -11.27 -9.30 9.19
N HIS A 147 -11.87 -9.91 8.18
CA HIS A 147 -12.83 -10.99 8.41
C HIS A 147 -12.14 -12.29 8.85
N GLY A 148 -10.87 -12.47 8.49
CA GLY A 148 -10.05 -13.56 8.99
C GLY A 148 -9.66 -13.42 10.46
N ASN A 149 -9.76 -12.23 11.05
CA ASN A 149 -9.36 -11.91 12.41
C ASN A 149 -7.92 -12.33 12.72
N PHE A 150 -7.00 -12.06 11.80
CA PHE A 150 -5.60 -12.47 11.96
C PHE A 150 -4.58 -11.46 11.42
N VAL A 151 -3.39 -11.55 11.99
CA VAL A 151 -2.12 -11.13 11.37
C VAL A 151 -1.33 -12.37 11.06
N ARG A 152 -0.99 -12.61 9.78
CA ARG A 152 -0.12 -13.70 9.34
C ARG A 152 1.22 -13.16 8.88
N VAL A 153 2.30 -13.86 9.21
CA VAL A 153 3.61 -13.66 8.58
C VAL A 153 3.87 -14.86 7.69
N TYR A 154 3.82 -14.62 6.38
CA TYR A 154 4.11 -15.61 5.35
C TYR A 154 5.61 -15.73 5.12
N THR A 155 6.09 -16.96 4.92
CA THR A 155 7.51 -17.25 4.65
C THR A 155 7.90 -16.89 3.21
N ALA A 156 7.64 -15.64 2.79
CA ALA A 156 7.86 -15.15 1.43
C ALA A 156 9.33 -15.25 1.00
N SER A 157 10.25 -15.12 1.94
CA SER A 157 11.70 -15.29 1.74
C SER A 157 12.11 -16.70 1.30
N GLN A 158 11.23 -17.71 1.47
CA GLN A 158 11.50 -19.11 1.16
C GLN A 158 11.11 -19.49 -0.29
N GLY A 159 10.56 -18.56 -1.06
CA GLY A 159 10.25 -18.76 -2.47
C GLY A 159 9.00 -18.03 -2.94
N ALA A 160 8.93 -17.78 -4.24
CA ALA A 160 7.92 -16.94 -4.88
C ALA A 160 6.45 -17.36 -4.65
N SER A 161 6.21 -18.61 -4.27
CA SER A 161 4.88 -19.17 -4.00
C SER A 161 4.75 -19.74 -2.59
N SER A 162 5.70 -19.42 -1.67
CA SER A 162 5.64 -19.95 -0.29
C SER A 162 4.38 -19.45 0.41
N ALA A 163 3.49 -20.39 0.78
CA ALA A 163 2.22 -20.11 1.45
C ALA A 163 2.24 -20.53 2.93
N ARG A 164 3.39 -20.97 3.46
CA ARG A 164 3.53 -21.26 4.88
C ARG A 164 3.52 -19.98 5.68
N TYR A 165 2.92 -20.00 6.86
CA TYR A 165 2.81 -18.82 7.73
C TYR A 165 2.79 -19.19 9.21
N THR A 166 3.08 -18.20 10.06
CA THR A 166 2.64 -18.13 11.45
C THR A 166 1.49 -17.14 11.56
N GLN A 167 0.65 -17.26 12.60
CA GLN A 167 -0.53 -16.44 12.78
C GLN A 167 -0.66 -15.94 14.22
N TYR A 168 -1.08 -14.67 14.35
CA TYR A 168 -1.58 -14.07 15.58
C TYR A 168 -3.05 -13.70 15.38
N THR A 169 -3.92 -14.09 16.34
CA THR A 169 -5.35 -13.72 16.29
C THR A 169 -5.53 -12.28 16.74
N LEU A 170 -6.13 -11.45 15.89
CA LEU A 170 -6.44 -10.05 16.16
C LEU A 170 -7.79 -9.72 15.53
N ALA A 171 -8.78 -9.40 16.35
CA ALA A 171 -10.14 -9.13 15.89
C ALA A 171 -10.13 -7.96 14.89
N ASP A 172 -10.74 -8.19 13.71
CA ASP A 172 -10.89 -7.20 12.64
C ASP A 172 -9.56 -6.53 12.26
N ALA A 173 -8.51 -7.32 12.04
CA ALA A 173 -7.16 -6.83 11.76
C ALA A 173 -7.11 -6.03 10.44
N HIS A 174 -6.82 -4.73 10.51
CA HIS A 174 -6.90 -3.80 9.38
C HIS A 174 -5.57 -3.14 8.99
N GLY A 175 -4.59 -3.09 9.87
CA GLY A 175 -3.31 -2.42 9.62
C GLY A 175 -2.12 -3.23 10.10
N VAL A 176 -1.01 -3.22 9.35
CA VAL A 176 0.30 -3.70 9.79
C VAL A 176 1.38 -2.71 9.36
N HIS A 177 2.38 -2.49 10.24
CA HIS A 177 3.53 -1.64 9.97
C HIS A 177 4.77 -2.14 10.73
N TRP A 178 5.87 -2.37 10.03
CA TRP A 178 7.15 -2.71 10.66
C TRP A 178 7.85 -1.46 11.19
N ASP A 179 8.22 -1.48 12.47
CA ASP A 179 9.02 -0.44 13.13
C ASP A 179 10.46 -0.97 13.31
N PRO A 180 11.42 -0.52 12.50
CA PRO A 180 12.78 -1.02 12.58
C PRO A 180 13.53 -0.52 13.83
N ALA A 181 13.18 0.65 14.37
CA ALA A 181 13.82 1.19 15.56
C ALA A 181 13.47 0.38 16.82
N ARG A 182 12.20 -0.06 16.90
CA ARG A 182 11.69 -0.89 18.00
C ARG A 182 11.75 -2.38 17.70
N ARG A 183 12.00 -2.74 16.44
CA ARG A 183 12.03 -4.14 15.95
C ARG A 183 10.74 -4.90 16.24
N VAL A 184 9.59 -4.24 16.04
CA VAL A 184 8.26 -4.81 16.22
C VAL A 184 7.40 -4.60 14.99
N LEU A 185 6.44 -5.48 14.82
CA LEU A 185 5.35 -5.33 13.86
C LEU A 185 4.15 -4.75 14.61
N TRP A 186 3.85 -3.47 14.36
CA TRP A 186 2.60 -2.88 14.82
C TRP A 186 1.43 -3.46 14.02
N ALA A 187 0.36 -3.82 14.71
CA ALA A 187 -0.85 -4.33 14.09
C ALA A 187 -2.09 -3.69 14.73
N LEU A 188 -3.00 -3.20 13.87
CA LEU A 188 -4.23 -2.53 14.26
C LEU A 188 -5.40 -3.48 14.12
N GLY A 189 -6.10 -3.71 15.22
CA GLY A 189 -7.36 -4.46 15.29
C GLY A 189 -8.56 -3.55 15.54
N LYS A 190 -9.72 -4.17 15.79
CA LYS A 190 -10.99 -3.48 16.03
C LYS A 190 -10.94 -2.49 17.19
N THR A 191 -10.29 -2.87 18.30
CA THR A 191 -10.32 -2.14 19.58
C THR A 191 -8.94 -1.90 20.17
N GLU A 192 -7.89 -2.36 19.50
CA GLU A 192 -6.53 -2.27 20.03
C GLU A 192 -5.48 -2.10 18.91
N LEU A 193 -4.40 -1.42 19.24
CA LEU A 193 -3.12 -1.45 18.54
C LEU A 193 -2.19 -2.36 19.34
N VAL A 194 -1.60 -3.36 18.68
CA VAL A 194 -0.65 -4.27 19.33
C VAL A 194 0.74 -4.15 18.69
N ALA A 195 1.78 -4.32 19.50
CA ALA A 195 3.14 -4.55 19.02
C ALA A 195 3.44 -6.04 19.10
N LEU A 196 3.84 -6.64 17.97
CA LEU A 196 4.21 -8.04 17.86
C LEU A 196 5.71 -8.16 17.66
N THR A 197 6.39 -8.88 18.54
CA THR A 197 7.75 -9.33 18.30
C THR A 197 7.71 -10.45 17.26
N VAL A 198 8.46 -10.27 16.18
CA VAL A 198 8.69 -11.30 15.17
C VAL A 198 9.97 -12.04 15.53
N GLY A 199 9.82 -13.27 15.99
CA GLY A 199 10.92 -14.15 16.41
C GLY A 199 11.06 -15.37 15.49
N GLY A 200 11.80 -16.38 15.98
CA GLY A 200 12.07 -17.60 15.22
C GLY A 200 13.08 -17.38 14.09
N THR A 201 12.90 -18.08 12.99
CA THR A 201 13.72 -17.95 11.78
C THR A 201 12.86 -17.51 10.59
N ALA A 202 13.49 -17.04 9.51
CA ALA A 202 12.76 -16.69 8.29
C ALA A 202 11.95 -17.86 7.69
N ALA A 203 12.38 -19.12 7.91
CA ALA A 203 11.65 -20.31 7.48
C ALA A 203 10.57 -20.77 8.48
N ALA A 204 10.67 -20.37 9.74
CA ALA A 204 9.75 -20.70 10.83
C ALA A 204 9.57 -19.49 11.77
N PRO A 205 8.91 -18.42 11.31
CA PRO A 205 8.70 -17.22 12.11
C PRO A 205 7.71 -17.49 13.25
N THR A 206 7.85 -16.71 14.33
CA THR A 206 6.89 -16.69 15.44
C THR A 206 6.39 -15.27 15.68
N LEU A 207 5.19 -15.13 16.26
CA LEU A 207 4.58 -13.86 16.64
C LEU A 207 4.22 -13.89 18.13
N THR A 208 4.75 -12.94 18.88
CA THR A 208 4.44 -12.80 20.32
C THR A 208 4.05 -11.36 20.61
N ARG A 209 2.91 -11.13 21.26
CA ARG A 209 2.49 -9.81 21.69
C ARG A 209 3.42 -9.30 22.79
N SER A 210 4.10 -8.18 22.53
CA SER A 210 4.96 -7.48 23.48
C SER A 210 4.26 -6.29 24.13
N HIS A 211 3.27 -5.69 23.45
CA HIS A 211 2.53 -4.52 23.93
C HIS A 211 1.14 -4.45 23.33
N ALA A 212 0.20 -3.76 24.01
CA ALA A 212 -1.10 -3.41 23.48
C ALA A 212 -1.58 -2.07 24.04
N TRP A 213 -2.15 -1.22 23.18
CA TRP A 213 -2.82 0.02 23.49
C TRP A 213 -4.30 -0.07 23.10
N ALA A 214 -5.21 0.12 24.06
CA ALA A 214 -6.62 0.14 23.78
C ALA A 214 -7.02 1.41 23.02
N LEU A 215 -7.69 1.25 21.88
CA LEU A 215 -8.16 2.40 21.10
C LEU A 215 -9.23 3.17 21.88
N PRO A 216 -9.16 4.51 21.93
CA PRO A 216 -10.20 5.31 22.59
C PRO A 216 -11.57 5.18 21.92
N THR A 217 -11.62 4.84 20.64
CA THR A 217 -12.85 4.51 19.88
C THR A 217 -12.64 3.24 19.07
N SER A 218 -13.68 2.43 18.91
CA SER A 218 -13.61 1.16 18.21
C SER A 218 -13.59 1.31 16.68
N GLY A 219 -13.33 0.20 15.98
CA GLY A 219 -13.32 0.12 14.54
C GLY A 219 -12.01 0.66 13.94
N GLY A 220 -10.88 0.20 14.49
CA GLY A 220 -9.56 0.48 13.92
C GLY A 220 -9.52 0.10 12.45
N HIS A 221 -9.14 1.05 11.57
CA HIS A 221 -9.31 0.88 10.13
C HIS A 221 -8.03 1.12 9.34
N ASP A 222 -7.22 2.12 9.69
CA ASP A 222 -5.97 2.40 8.99
C ASP A 222 -4.82 2.66 9.95
N LEU A 223 -3.64 2.17 9.57
CA LEU A 223 -2.39 2.32 10.29
C LEU A 223 -1.29 2.73 9.32
N ALA A 224 -0.63 3.85 9.60
CA ALA A 224 0.52 4.32 8.83
C ALA A 224 1.51 5.07 9.73
N PRO A 225 2.82 5.07 9.43
CA PRO A 225 3.77 5.94 10.10
C PRO A 225 3.54 7.40 9.70
N ALA A 226 3.86 8.33 10.60
CA ALA A 226 4.04 9.73 10.26
C ALA A 226 5.46 9.92 9.72
N LEU A 227 5.60 10.33 8.42
CA LEU A 227 6.94 10.44 7.82
C LEU A 227 7.74 11.64 8.33
N GLU A 228 7.09 12.60 8.98
CA GLU A 228 7.70 13.76 9.64
C GLU A 228 8.17 13.47 11.07
N ASP A 229 7.70 12.34 11.67
CA ASP A 229 7.98 12.03 13.09
C ASP A 229 8.04 10.52 13.31
N ASP A 230 9.25 9.99 13.47
CA ASP A 230 9.50 8.54 13.63
C ASP A 230 8.88 7.95 14.92
N ASP A 231 8.45 8.78 15.88
CA ASP A 231 7.76 8.33 17.09
C ASP A 231 6.22 8.17 16.89
N VAL A 232 5.67 8.70 15.80
CA VAL A 232 4.22 8.82 15.64
C VAL A 232 3.67 7.84 14.61
N LEU A 233 2.54 7.21 14.97
CA LEU A 233 1.67 6.47 14.05
C LEU A 233 0.36 7.24 13.84
N TRP A 234 -0.11 7.28 12.59
CA TRP A 234 -1.47 7.63 12.23
C TRP A 234 -2.38 6.42 12.38
N ILE A 235 -3.50 6.59 13.07
CA ILE A 235 -4.52 5.57 13.27
C ILE A 235 -5.87 6.16 12.94
N SER A 236 -6.64 5.53 12.05
CA SER A 236 -8.06 5.86 11.90
C SER A 236 -8.94 4.79 12.53
N THR A 237 -10.08 5.22 13.05
CA THR A 237 -11.15 4.37 13.58
C THR A 237 -12.47 4.72 12.89
N SER A 238 -13.57 4.09 13.29
CA SER A 238 -14.89 4.41 12.72
C SER A 238 -15.27 5.90 12.85
N SER A 239 -14.81 6.58 13.91
CA SER A 239 -15.26 7.95 14.26
C SER A 239 -14.13 8.98 14.37
N HIS A 240 -12.88 8.57 14.52
CA HIS A 240 -11.76 9.48 14.79
C HIS A 240 -10.50 9.09 14.02
N VAL A 241 -9.59 10.07 13.93
CA VAL A 241 -8.19 9.88 13.54
C VAL A 241 -7.31 10.30 14.71
N TYR A 242 -6.31 9.49 15.03
CA TYR A 242 -5.36 9.69 16.11
C TYR A 242 -3.94 9.82 15.59
N ARG A 243 -3.13 10.64 16.25
CA ARG A 243 -1.67 10.55 16.25
C ARG A 243 -1.25 9.85 17.54
N TYR A 244 -0.77 8.63 17.43
CA TYR A 244 -0.30 7.84 18.56
C TYR A 244 1.21 7.97 18.68
N SER A 245 1.70 8.41 19.84
CA SER A 245 3.14 8.43 20.16
C SER A 245 3.54 7.10 20.75
N LYS A 246 4.48 6.44 20.09
CA LYS A 246 5.02 5.14 20.51
C LYS A 246 5.84 5.21 21.78
N SER A 247 6.48 6.34 22.07
CA SER A 247 7.29 6.56 23.29
C SER A 247 6.45 6.93 24.49
N ARG A 248 5.31 7.64 24.27
CA ARG A 248 4.40 8.07 25.34
C ARG A 248 3.29 7.05 25.60
N ASP A 249 3.12 6.06 24.74
CA ASP A 249 2.05 5.09 24.76
C ASP A 249 0.64 5.74 24.85
N ALA A 250 0.44 6.79 24.06
CA ALA A 250 -0.78 7.59 24.13
C ALA A 250 -1.07 8.31 22.81
N ALA A 251 -2.36 8.63 22.59
CA ALA A 251 -2.72 9.59 21.55
C ALA A 251 -2.26 10.99 21.95
N VAL A 252 -1.42 11.61 21.11
CA VAL A 252 -0.90 12.98 21.28
C VAL A 252 -1.72 14.00 20.50
N ALA A 253 -2.56 13.56 19.58
CA ALA A 253 -3.58 14.38 18.92
C ALA A 253 -4.76 13.51 18.49
N THR A 254 -5.96 14.12 18.52
CA THR A 254 -7.23 13.46 18.17
C THR A 254 -8.03 14.40 17.27
N TYR A 255 -8.57 13.81 16.19
CA TYR A 255 -9.39 14.52 15.21
C TYR A 255 -10.74 13.80 15.08
N PRO A 256 -11.88 14.50 15.23
CA PRO A 256 -13.23 13.92 15.11
C PRO A 256 -13.59 13.72 13.62
N LEU A 257 -12.86 12.85 12.95
CA LEU A 257 -12.98 12.54 11.53
C LEU A 257 -13.48 11.11 11.36
N ALA A 258 -14.76 10.97 11.09
CA ALA A 258 -15.40 9.68 10.91
C ALA A 258 -15.08 9.06 9.55
N THR A 259 -15.12 7.74 9.49
CA THR A 259 -15.05 6.92 8.26
C THR A 259 -13.80 7.09 7.41
N VAL A 260 -12.72 7.69 7.92
CA VAL A 260 -11.45 7.83 7.20
C VAL A 260 -10.89 6.44 6.86
N LYS A 261 -10.68 6.18 5.57
CA LYS A 261 -10.23 4.88 5.04
C LYS A 261 -8.71 4.78 4.97
N SER A 262 -8.03 5.90 4.79
CA SER A 262 -6.58 5.98 4.94
C SER A 262 -6.16 7.35 5.41
N VAL A 263 -5.07 7.40 6.18
CA VAL A 263 -4.36 8.61 6.57
C VAL A 263 -2.87 8.33 6.61
N SER A 264 -2.08 9.20 6.02
CA SER A 264 -0.62 9.21 6.08
C SER A 264 -0.12 10.64 5.99
N SER A 265 1.15 10.88 6.23
CA SER A 265 1.75 12.21 6.06
C SER A 265 3.05 12.14 5.28
N MET A 266 3.34 13.20 4.54
CA MET A 266 4.61 13.41 3.86
C MET A 266 5.71 13.83 4.84
N PRO A 267 7.00 13.79 4.45
CA PRO A 267 8.10 14.23 5.32
C PRO A 267 8.01 15.69 5.80
N ASN A 268 7.25 16.54 5.11
CA ASN A 268 6.98 17.92 5.52
C ASN A 268 5.72 18.07 6.39
N GLY A 269 5.12 16.97 6.83
CA GLY A 269 3.92 16.95 7.67
C GLY A 269 2.58 17.09 6.91
N GLN A 270 2.59 17.26 5.58
CA GLN A 270 1.37 17.34 4.80
C GLN A 270 0.60 16.01 4.88
N GLN A 271 -0.63 16.05 5.38
CA GLN A 271 -1.50 14.88 5.42
C GLN A 271 -2.04 14.51 4.04
N VAL A 272 -2.17 13.20 3.81
CA VAL A 272 -2.85 12.57 2.67
C VAL A 272 -3.90 11.62 3.20
N ARG A 273 -5.18 11.81 2.84
CA ARG A 273 -6.25 10.95 3.36
C ARG A 273 -7.35 10.68 2.34
N THR A 274 -8.07 9.57 2.56
CA THR A 274 -9.30 9.22 1.87
C THR A 274 -10.44 9.04 2.86
N ALA A 275 -11.63 9.46 2.47
CA ALA A 275 -12.87 9.20 3.17
C ALA A 275 -13.97 8.94 2.12
N PRO A 276 -15.01 8.16 2.45
CA PRO A 276 -16.10 7.88 1.53
C PRO A 276 -16.72 9.16 0.99
N LYS A 277 -17.07 9.14 -0.30
CA LYS A 277 -17.72 10.25 -0.99
C LYS A 277 -19.10 9.82 -1.47
N ALA A 278 -20.12 10.65 -1.24
CA ALA A 278 -21.46 10.43 -1.76
C ALA A 278 -21.41 10.24 -3.30
N GLY A 279 -22.18 9.30 -3.81
CA GLY A 279 -22.20 8.96 -5.23
C GLY A 279 -21.07 8.01 -5.70
N CYS A 280 -20.10 7.67 -4.84
CA CYS A 280 -19.20 6.58 -5.16
C CYS A 280 -19.94 5.24 -5.11
N ARG A 281 -19.50 4.26 -5.91
CA ARG A 281 -20.20 2.98 -6.12
C ARG A 281 -20.45 2.17 -4.85
N THR A 282 -19.59 2.34 -3.87
CA THR A 282 -19.68 1.66 -2.57
C THR A 282 -19.64 2.67 -1.43
N GLY A 283 -20.19 2.28 -0.26
CA GLY A 283 -20.21 3.15 0.92
C GLY A 283 -18.83 3.44 1.54
N TRP A 284 -17.76 2.97 0.94
CA TRP A 284 -16.39 3.17 1.44
C TRP A 284 -15.40 3.72 0.40
N CYS A 285 -15.80 3.95 -0.85
CA CYS A 285 -14.92 4.50 -1.87
C CYS A 285 -15.04 6.02 -2.04
N THR A 286 -14.04 6.57 -2.69
CA THR A 286 -14.00 7.96 -3.17
C THR A 286 -13.28 8.03 -4.51
N ASP A 287 -13.51 9.07 -5.30
CA ASP A 287 -12.66 9.42 -6.46
C ASP A 287 -11.64 10.52 -6.12
N THR A 288 -11.63 10.99 -4.85
CA THR A 288 -10.93 12.20 -4.41
C THR A 288 -10.01 11.88 -3.23
N VAL A 289 -8.76 12.33 -3.31
CA VAL A 289 -7.79 12.35 -2.21
C VAL A 289 -7.69 13.75 -1.66
N THR A 290 -7.73 13.87 -0.33
CA THR A 290 -7.64 15.14 0.39
C THR A 290 -6.22 15.31 0.95
N PHE A 291 -5.65 16.49 0.73
CA PHE A 291 -4.39 16.94 1.29
C PHE A 291 -4.65 18.04 2.33
N ARG A 292 -3.87 18.05 3.42
CA ARG A 292 -3.94 19.07 4.48
C ARG A 292 -2.56 19.55 4.87
N GLY A 293 -2.41 20.88 4.92
CA GLY A 293 -1.16 21.57 5.21
C GLY A 293 -0.13 21.57 4.06
N PRO A 294 -0.35 22.27 2.92
CA PRO A 294 -1.52 23.08 2.54
C PRO A 294 -2.74 22.26 2.11
N ASP A 295 -3.90 22.91 2.14
CA ASP A 295 -5.18 22.30 1.86
C ASP A 295 -5.50 22.30 0.36
N PHE A 296 -5.68 21.12 -0.23
CA PHE A 296 -6.22 20.93 -1.57
C PHE A 296 -6.77 19.51 -1.76
N THR A 297 -7.36 19.25 -2.89
CA THR A 297 -7.83 17.91 -3.27
C THR A 297 -7.32 17.55 -4.66
N ARG A 298 -7.27 16.25 -4.93
CA ARG A 298 -7.05 15.69 -6.26
C ARG A 298 -8.13 14.66 -6.55
N THR A 299 -8.78 14.82 -7.68
CA THR A 299 -9.86 13.92 -8.12
C THR A 299 -9.42 13.17 -9.36
N ARG A 300 -9.56 11.83 -9.33
CA ARG A 300 -9.48 10.98 -10.50
C ARG A 300 -10.88 10.54 -10.88
N PRO A 301 -11.51 11.17 -11.92
CA PRO A 301 -12.89 10.87 -12.29
C PRO A 301 -13.12 9.38 -12.54
N GLY A 302 -14.18 8.84 -11.95
CA GLY A 302 -14.57 7.43 -12.10
C GLY A 302 -13.70 6.41 -11.34
N ALA A 303 -12.70 6.82 -10.57
CA ALA A 303 -11.95 5.92 -9.69
C ALA A 303 -12.81 5.50 -8.48
N GLN A 304 -12.52 4.31 -7.95
CA GLN A 304 -13.11 3.78 -6.70
C GLN A 304 -11.99 3.61 -5.67
N ILE A 305 -11.40 4.74 -5.26
CA ILE A 305 -10.24 4.75 -4.36
C ILE A 305 -10.66 4.28 -2.97
N TYR A 306 -9.95 3.29 -2.43
CA TYR A 306 -10.11 2.86 -1.06
C TYR A 306 -9.07 3.52 -0.16
N LYS A 307 -7.77 3.35 -0.45
CA LYS A 307 -6.66 3.97 0.29
C LYS A 307 -5.75 4.78 -0.63
N ALA A 308 -5.14 5.80 -0.04
CA ALA A 308 -4.03 6.57 -0.61
C ALA A 308 -2.83 6.51 0.33
N ARG A 309 -1.63 6.29 -0.23
CA ARG A 309 -0.37 6.20 0.51
C ARG A 309 0.67 7.14 -0.07
N VAL A 310 1.37 7.86 0.79
CA VAL A 310 2.60 8.54 0.36
C VAL A 310 3.60 7.51 -0.14
N TRP A 311 4.12 7.72 -1.35
CA TRP A 311 5.03 6.79 -1.99
C TRP A 311 6.46 7.05 -1.56
N SER A 312 6.88 6.44 -0.46
CA SER A 312 8.21 6.60 0.12
C SER A 312 8.69 5.28 0.71
N SER A 313 9.96 4.97 0.52
CA SER A 313 10.62 3.83 1.17
C SER A 313 11.04 4.16 2.61
N ARG A 314 10.87 5.40 3.07
CA ARG A 314 11.17 5.86 4.42
C ARG A 314 10.25 5.30 5.51
N TYR A 315 9.35 4.42 5.15
CA TYR A 315 8.57 3.63 6.10
C TYR A 315 9.47 2.69 6.91
N ARG A 316 10.43 3.26 7.59
CA ARG A 316 11.37 2.52 8.43
C ARG A 316 11.00 2.61 9.89
#